data_0ec8895929f49fb4992227892fc7baa7
#
_entry.id   0ec8895929f49fb4992227892fc7baa7
#
_cell.length_a   1.000
_cell.length_b   1.000
_cell.length_c   1.000
_cell.angle_alpha   90.00
_cell.angle_beta   90.00
_cell.angle_gamma   90.00
#
_symmetry.space_group_name_H-M   'P 1'
#
loop_
_entity.id
_entity.type
_entity.pdbx_description
1 polymer ?
#
loop_
_entity_poly.entity_id
_entity_poly.type
_entity_poly.pdbx_seq_one_letter_code
_entity_poly.pdbx_strand_id
1 'polypeptide(L)'
;MAFFVEGLSDHHEPETTVRRIGEYDTLDDAVSSSKRLIDVFLRSHFRPGMDAKALLTRYRDKGEHPYIFRDDDKTFNVPFNHLHYATTRSTDICSGKKK
;
A
#
# COMPACT_ATOMS: atom_id res chain seq x y z
N MET A 1 7.83 6.84 21.31
CA MET A 1 7.81 5.73 20.35
C MET A 1 7.16 6.20 19.06
N ALA A 2 7.74 5.85 17.94
CA ALA A 2 7.20 6.27 16.66
C ALA A 2 7.09 5.07 15.73
N PHE A 3 6.23 5.21 14.73
CA PHE A 3 6.07 4.22 13.66
C PHE A 3 6.49 4.86 12.35
N PHE A 4 7.15 4.11 11.51
CA PHE A 4 7.47 4.63 10.21
C PHE A 4 7.02 3.67 9.13
N VAL A 5 6.72 4.25 7.96
CA VAL A 5 6.21 3.51 6.81
C VAL A 5 7.26 3.54 5.72
N GLU A 6 7.59 2.38 5.19
CA GLU A 6 8.50 2.26 4.06
C GLU A 6 7.77 1.58 2.92
N GLY A 7 7.98 2.08 1.71
CA GLY A 7 7.40 1.49 0.52
C GLY A 7 8.44 0.71 -0.25
N LEU A 8 8.09 -0.51 -0.61
CA LEU A 8 8.94 -1.35 -1.43
C LEU A 8 8.41 -1.38 -2.85
N SER A 9 9.27 -1.05 -3.79
CA SER A 9 8.96 -1.10 -5.21
C SER A 9 9.88 -2.10 -5.87
N ASP A 10 9.31 -2.99 -6.65
CA ASP A 10 10.08 -3.98 -7.38
C ASP A 10 9.51 -4.06 -8.79
N HIS A 11 9.86 -3.09 -9.61
CA HIS A 11 9.33 -2.98 -10.97
C HIS A 11 10.17 -3.78 -11.95
N HIS A 12 10.40 -5.05 -11.63
CA HIS A 12 11.24 -5.93 -12.44
C HIS A 12 12.69 -5.46 -12.49
N GLU A 13 13.06 -4.68 -11.48
CA GLU A 13 14.44 -4.24 -11.33
C GLU A 13 15.25 -5.32 -10.63
N PRO A 14 16.55 -5.38 -10.88
CA PRO A 14 17.38 -6.34 -10.14
C PRO A 14 17.43 -6.03 -8.66
N GLU A 15 17.13 -4.81 -8.24
CA GLU A 15 17.16 -4.41 -6.84
C GLU A 15 15.83 -3.81 -6.46
N THR A 16 15.33 -4.21 -5.30
CA THR A 16 14.12 -3.61 -4.75
C THR A 16 14.45 -2.20 -4.25
N THR A 17 13.62 -1.25 -4.63
CA THR A 17 13.75 0.12 -4.17
C THR A 17 12.95 0.30 -2.90
N VAL A 18 13.57 0.85 -1.86
CA VAL A 18 12.94 1.13 -0.59
C VAL A 18 12.92 2.62 -0.36
N ARG A 19 11.75 3.17 -0.04
CA ARG A 19 11.59 4.61 0.17
C ARG A 19 10.87 4.84 1.49
N ARG A 20 11.43 5.73 2.33
CA ARG A 20 10.75 6.14 3.56
C ARG A 20 9.58 7.05 3.18
N ILE A 21 8.36 6.62 3.51
CA ILE A 21 7.16 7.39 3.19
C ILE A 21 6.89 8.42 4.27
N GLY A 22 7.03 8.03 5.52
CA GLY A 22 6.82 8.97 6.61
C GLY A 22 7.05 8.33 7.96
N GLU A 23 6.99 9.18 8.98
CA GLU A 23 7.15 8.78 10.36
C GLU A 23 5.97 9.35 11.14
N TYR A 24 5.36 8.54 12.00
CA TYR A 24 4.09 8.88 12.64
C TYR A 24 4.14 8.53 14.12
N ASP A 25 3.45 9.35 14.92
CA ASP A 25 3.44 9.16 16.37
C ASP A 25 2.56 8.00 16.80
N THR A 26 1.55 7.66 16.01
CA THR A 26 0.61 6.60 16.35
C THR A 26 0.54 5.56 15.27
N LEU A 27 0.16 4.35 15.66
CA LEU A 27 -0.06 3.28 14.70
C LEU A 27 -1.21 3.63 13.75
N ASP A 28 -2.26 4.26 14.26
CA ASP A 28 -3.40 4.62 13.42
C ASP A 28 -2.99 5.55 12.29
N ASP A 29 -2.12 6.52 12.57
CA ASP A 29 -1.64 7.42 11.55
C ASP A 29 -0.79 6.70 10.51
N ALA A 30 0.05 5.77 10.96
CA ALA A 30 0.86 4.98 10.04
C ALA A 30 0.00 4.12 9.13
N VAL A 31 -1.04 3.49 9.70
CA VAL A 31 -1.96 2.68 8.91
C VAL A 31 -2.73 3.54 7.91
N SER A 32 -3.18 4.72 8.35
CA SER A 32 -3.91 5.63 7.44
C SER A 32 -3.05 6.07 6.28
N SER A 33 -1.78 6.36 6.54
CA SER A 33 -0.84 6.75 5.49
C SER A 33 -0.62 5.60 4.51
N SER A 34 -0.48 4.38 5.02
CA SER A 34 -0.30 3.20 4.18
C SER A 34 -1.51 2.98 3.28
N LYS A 35 -2.71 3.11 3.85
CA LYS A 35 -3.94 2.96 3.07
C LYS A 35 -4.06 4.02 1.99
N ARG A 36 -3.68 5.25 2.31
CA ARG A 36 -3.73 6.35 1.34
C ARG A 36 -2.81 6.07 0.16
N LEU A 37 -1.61 5.56 0.43
CA LEU A 37 -0.68 5.23 -0.63
C LEU A 37 -1.28 4.21 -1.59
N ILE A 38 -1.91 3.19 -1.05
CA ILE A 38 -2.55 2.16 -1.87
C ILE A 38 -3.72 2.75 -2.65
N ASP A 39 -4.57 3.54 -1.99
CA ASP A 39 -5.73 4.16 -2.65
C ASP A 39 -5.33 5.05 -3.81
N VAL A 40 -4.31 5.87 -3.62
CA VAL A 40 -3.85 6.76 -4.68
C VAL A 40 -3.41 5.96 -5.89
N PHE A 41 -2.66 4.89 -5.67
CA PHE A 41 -2.22 4.05 -6.78
C PHE A 41 -3.41 3.42 -7.50
N LEU A 42 -4.33 2.81 -6.74
CA LEU A 42 -5.44 2.11 -7.36
C LEU A 42 -6.32 3.06 -8.18
N ARG A 43 -6.59 4.23 -7.63
CA ARG A 43 -7.43 5.21 -8.35
C ARG A 43 -6.72 5.75 -9.58
N SER A 44 -5.40 5.93 -9.49
CA SER A 44 -4.62 6.44 -10.62
C SER A 44 -4.58 5.46 -11.77
N HIS A 45 -4.62 4.17 -11.46
CA HIS A 45 -4.46 3.13 -12.49
C HIS A 45 -5.77 2.50 -12.91
N PHE A 46 -6.87 2.85 -12.27
CA PHE A 46 -8.17 2.32 -12.66
C PHE A 46 -8.61 2.91 -14.00
N ARG A 47 -9.14 2.06 -14.85
CA ARG A 47 -9.72 2.47 -16.14
C ARG A 47 -11.10 1.83 -16.29
N PRO A 48 -12.06 2.52 -16.92
CA PRO A 48 -13.38 1.92 -17.15
C PRO A 48 -13.27 0.58 -17.85
N GLY A 49 -14.05 -0.39 -17.40
CA GLY A 49 -14.03 -1.74 -17.96
C GLY A 49 -13.07 -2.68 -17.29
N MET A 50 -12.25 -2.17 -16.38
CA MET A 50 -11.28 -2.98 -15.65
C MET A 50 -11.97 -3.68 -14.50
N ASP A 51 -11.67 -4.98 -14.30
CA ASP A 51 -12.21 -5.68 -13.15
C ASP A 51 -11.22 -5.63 -11.99
N ALA A 52 -11.67 -6.10 -10.82
CA ALA A 52 -10.86 -6.03 -9.60
C ALA A 52 -9.57 -6.82 -9.75
N LYS A 53 -9.62 -7.95 -10.42
CA LYS A 53 -8.43 -8.78 -10.61
C LYS A 53 -7.38 -8.07 -11.43
N ALA A 54 -7.79 -7.38 -12.49
CA ALA A 54 -6.85 -6.64 -13.34
C ALA A 54 -6.22 -5.49 -12.57
N LEU A 55 -7.02 -4.78 -11.78
CA LEU A 55 -6.51 -3.65 -10.99
C LEU A 55 -5.54 -4.14 -9.93
N LEU A 56 -5.88 -5.23 -9.25
CA LEU A 56 -5.01 -5.80 -8.22
C LEU A 56 -3.70 -6.30 -8.82
N THR A 57 -3.75 -6.89 -10.00
CA THR A 57 -2.53 -7.33 -10.68
C THR A 57 -1.63 -6.14 -10.97
N ARG A 58 -2.20 -5.03 -11.40
CA ARG A 58 -1.43 -3.81 -11.66
C ARG A 58 -0.75 -3.32 -10.38
N TYR A 59 -1.48 -3.36 -9.26
CA TYR A 59 -0.91 -2.97 -7.97
C TYR A 59 0.26 -3.88 -7.58
N ARG A 60 0.09 -5.18 -7.74
CA ARG A 60 1.13 -6.13 -7.36
C ARG A 60 2.39 -5.97 -8.21
N ASP A 61 2.21 -5.65 -9.49
CA ASP A 61 3.34 -5.57 -10.41
C ASP A 61 4.03 -4.22 -10.38
N LYS A 62 3.27 -3.15 -10.19
CA LYS A 62 3.81 -1.80 -10.37
C LYS A 62 3.65 -0.90 -9.16
N GLY A 63 2.88 -1.31 -8.18
CA GLY A 63 2.63 -0.48 -7.02
C GLY A 63 3.74 -0.50 -6.01
N GLU A 64 3.76 0.53 -5.18
CA GLU A 64 4.66 0.60 -4.04
C GLU A 64 3.95 0.00 -2.84
N HIS A 65 4.56 -1.01 -2.23
CA HIS A 65 3.90 -1.78 -1.16
C HIS A 65 4.35 -1.25 0.19
N PRO A 66 3.43 -0.71 1.00
CA PRO A 66 3.81 -0.13 2.30
C PRO A 66 3.98 -1.18 3.38
N TYR A 67 4.97 -0.97 4.21
CA TYR A 67 5.24 -1.77 5.40
C TYR A 67 5.45 -0.83 6.57
N ILE A 68 4.98 -1.22 7.75
CA ILE A 68 5.01 -0.39 8.94
C ILE A 68 5.97 -1.01 9.95
N PHE A 69 6.87 -0.20 10.48
CA PHE A 69 7.85 -0.63 11.47
C PHE A 69 7.82 0.28 12.68
N ARG A 70 8.24 -0.25 13.83
CA ARG A 70 8.44 0.56 15.02
C ARG A 70 9.88 1.06 15.03
N ASP A 71 10.07 2.28 15.52
CA ASP A 71 11.41 2.86 15.51
C ASP A 71 12.31 2.27 16.60
N ASP A 72 11.71 1.73 17.68
CA ASP A 72 12.48 1.14 18.78
C ASP A 72 12.82 -0.33 18.53
N ASP A 73 12.25 -0.93 17.50
CA ASP A 73 12.53 -2.32 17.17
C ASP A 73 12.33 -2.51 15.67
N LYS A 74 13.39 -2.36 14.93
CA LYS A 74 13.32 -2.41 13.47
C LYS A 74 13.07 -3.81 12.93
N THR A 75 13.19 -4.82 13.78
CA THR A 75 12.85 -6.17 13.37
C THR A 75 11.37 -6.47 13.56
N PHE A 76 10.65 -5.60 14.28
CA PHE A 76 9.22 -5.79 14.50
C PHE A 76 8.44 -5.21 13.32
N ASN A 77 7.67 -6.05 12.69
CA ASN A 77 6.87 -5.66 11.53
C ASN A 77 5.42 -5.63 11.96
N VAL A 78 4.82 -4.45 11.95
CA VAL A 78 3.41 -4.30 12.29
C VAL A 78 2.59 -5.11 11.29
N PRO A 79 1.63 -5.92 11.74
CA PRO A 79 0.89 -6.80 10.84
C PRO A 79 -0.21 -6.08 10.06
N PHE A 80 0.17 -5.12 9.25
CA PHE A 80 -0.73 -4.49 8.30
C PHE A 80 -0.60 -5.24 6.98
N ASN A 81 -1.68 -5.85 6.53
CA ASN A 81 -1.64 -6.64 5.30
C ASN A 81 -2.04 -5.76 4.12
N HIS A 82 -1.05 -5.19 3.45
CA HIS A 82 -1.29 -4.29 2.33
C HIS A 82 -2.02 -4.98 1.18
N LEU A 83 -1.74 -6.26 0.96
CA LEU A 83 -2.36 -6.99 -0.14
C LEU A 83 -3.85 -7.23 0.13
N HIS A 84 -4.19 -7.55 1.37
CA HIS A 84 -5.59 -7.72 1.74
C HIS A 84 -6.37 -6.41 1.54
N TYR A 85 -5.78 -5.31 1.99
CA TYR A 85 -6.43 -4.00 1.82
C TYR A 85 -6.58 -3.67 0.33
N ALA A 86 -5.53 -3.89 -0.46
CA ALA A 86 -5.58 -3.61 -1.90
C ALA A 86 -6.63 -4.46 -2.60
N THR A 87 -6.79 -5.71 -2.18
CA THR A 87 -7.80 -6.58 -2.75
C THR A 87 -9.20 -6.04 -2.50
N THR A 88 -9.47 -5.67 -1.24
CA THR A 88 -10.78 -5.12 -0.87
C THR A 88 -11.06 -3.82 -1.61
N ARG A 89 -10.06 -2.93 -1.66
CA ARG A 89 -10.25 -1.64 -2.32
C ARG A 89 -10.41 -1.79 -3.83
N SER A 90 -9.69 -2.72 -4.44
CA SER A 90 -9.85 -2.96 -5.88
C SER A 90 -11.28 -3.36 -6.20
N THR A 91 -11.86 -4.23 -5.37
CA THR A 91 -13.26 -4.63 -5.54
C THR A 91 -14.18 -3.43 -5.39
N ASP A 92 -13.97 -2.60 -4.38
CA ASP A 92 -14.82 -1.42 -4.16
C ASP A 92 -14.74 -0.43 -5.32
N ILE A 93 -13.54 -0.15 -5.79
CA ILE A 93 -13.35 0.82 -6.86
C ILE A 93 -13.97 0.31 -8.15
N CYS A 94 -13.76 -0.96 -8.48
CA CYS A 94 -14.25 -1.51 -9.74
C CYS A 94 -15.76 -1.70 -9.73
N SER A 95 -16.38 -1.84 -8.54
CA SER A 95 -17.83 -1.97 -8.45
C SER A 95 -18.52 -0.61 -8.40
N GLY A 96 -17.76 0.48 -8.42
CA GLY A 96 -18.33 1.82 -8.42
C GLY A 96 -18.75 2.33 -7.05
N LYS A 97 -18.36 1.66 -5.99
CA LYS A 97 -18.67 2.13 -4.65
C LYS A 97 -17.84 3.33 -4.30
N LYS A 98 -18.45 4.27 -3.61
CA LYS A 98 -17.76 5.46 -3.16
C LYS A 98 -17.29 5.31 -1.74
N LYS A 99 -16.15 5.90 -1.46
CA LYS A 99 -15.62 5.92 -0.10
C LYS A 99 -14.94 7.23 0.17
#